data_2f2b661379dd148a71a98eac2e88979c
#
_entry.id   2f2b661379dd148a71a98eac2e88979c
#
_cell.length_a   1.000
_cell.length_b   1.000
_cell.length_c   1.000
_cell.angle_alpha   90.00
_cell.angle_beta   90.00
_cell.angle_gamma   90.00
#
_symmetry.space_group_name_H-M   'P 1'
#
loop_
_entity.id
_entity.type
_entity.pdbx_description
1 polymer ?
#
loop_
_entity_poly.entity_id
_entity_poly.type
_entity_poly.pdbx_seq_one_letter_code
_entity_poly.pdbx_strand_id
1 'polypeptide(L)'
;MQVFKKICALALAGLLIGCRSTSVTTDSGIYDSISDIDEAAFEAPSSFRVGVLLPLSGDAARYGQGLKQAALMALEDMNNPNLILQFYDTMSTPEGAQEAAENALKQKAQMIIGPLTGTSVRAISDETKAGGVPVVAFSTDSGALQNGVYTLGLLVEEQVNRIIAYAAGRGRRSFALLVPDNSTGIAAAQAAVKATAGSEARVVKIAFYPPKSTDFSEIIRQLSDYDRRTGGTNREKNRLKALAAKGDAEAARALKKLAAKGTEESVDFDAVLIPESGARLKSAAAMFGYYDVFSPQVKFLGTSVWENTRLNRESTLIGSWYPAMSRTHNAGGTGLGSGQKQPRRH
;
A
#
# COMPACT_ATOMS: atom_id res chain seq x y z
N MET A 1 25.41 55.48 -19.13
CA MET A 1 24.45 56.24 -18.27
C MET A 1 23.51 57.13 -19.07
N GLN A 2 23.66 57.29 -20.40
CA GLN A 2 22.73 58.05 -21.25
C GLN A 2 21.66 57.23 -21.99
N VAL A 3 21.82 55.94 -22.12
CA VAL A 3 20.85 55.05 -22.80
C VAL A 3 19.67 54.73 -21.87
N PHE A 4 19.90 54.66 -20.55
CA PHE A 4 18.84 54.37 -19.56
C PHE A 4 17.86 55.52 -19.33
N LYS A 5 18.30 56.77 -19.58
CA LYS A 5 17.43 57.97 -19.44
C LYS A 5 16.47 58.14 -20.63
N LYS A 6 16.79 57.60 -21.81
CA LYS A 6 15.88 57.66 -22.99
C LYS A 6 14.78 56.62 -22.98
N ILE A 7 14.96 55.49 -22.31
CA ILE A 7 13.94 54.44 -22.19
C ILE A 7 12.88 54.78 -21.15
N CYS A 8 13.24 55.47 -20.04
CA CYS A 8 12.26 55.95 -19.07
C CYS A 8 11.39 57.13 -19.53
N ALA A 9 11.86 57.91 -20.51
CA ALA A 9 11.09 59.03 -21.04
C ALA A 9 9.98 58.59 -22.03
N LEU A 10 10.18 57.48 -22.72
CA LEU A 10 9.15 56.92 -23.63
C LEU A 10 8.06 56.14 -22.89
N ALA A 11 8.35 55.61 -21.70
CA ALA A 11 7.34 54.87 -20.89
C ALA A 11 6.35 55.80 -20.14
N LEU A 12 6.74 57.07 -19.93
CA LEU A 12 5.85 58.05 -19.21
C LEU A 12 4.92 58.82 -20.15
N ALA A 13 5.18 58.83 -21.46
CA ALA A 13 4.33 59.49 -22.47
C ALA A 13 3.14 58.64 -22.91
N GLY A 14 3.17 57.33 -22.63
CA GLY A 14 2.08 56.38 -23.02
C GLY A 14 0.92 56.29 -22.00
N LEU A 15 1.03 56.95 -20.84
CA LEU A 15 0.06 56.78 -19.73
C LEU A 15 -0.98 57.90 -19.60
N LEU A 16 -1.00 58.89 -20.54
CA LEU A 16 -1.93 60.01 -20.49
C LEU A 16 -2.90 60.13 -21.70
N ILE A 17 -3.00 59.13 -22.55
CA ILE A 17 -3.98 59.09 -23.65
C ILE A 17 -4.79 57.83 -23.53
N GLY A 18 -5.87 57.85 -22.77
CA GLY A 18 -6.74 56.66 -22.68
C GLY A 18 -7.89 56.74 -21.71
N CYS A 19 -8.40 57.90 -21.36
CA CYS A 19 -9.76 58.03 -20.85
C CYS A 19 -10.67 58.63 -21.93
N ARG A 20 -10.91 57.85 -22.98
CA ARG A 20 -12.09 57.99 -23.79
C ARG A 20 -12.99 56.84 -23.47
N SER A 21 -14.15 57.13 -22.83
CA SER A 21 -15.23 56.21 -22.68
C SER A 21 -15.75 55.87 -24.09
N THR A 22 -15.23 54.83 -24.69
CA THR A 22 -15.90 54.13 -25.76
C THR A 22 -17.03 53.36 -25.12
N SER A 23 -18.28 53.81 -25.38
CA SER A 23 -19.43 53.00 -25.20
C SER A 23 -19.16 51.69 -25.95
N VAL A 24 -18.96 50.58 -25.19
CA VAL A 24 -18.98 49.25 -25.74
C VAL A 24 -20.41 49.05 -26.23
N THR A 25 -20.65 49.27 -27.51
CA THR A 25 -21.78 48.65 -28.18
C THR A 25 -21.54 47.17 -28.03
N THR A 26 -22.31 46.53 -27.21
CA THR A 26 -22.40 45.06 -27.15
C THR A 26 -22.84 44.63 -28.57
N ASP A 27 -21.84 44.22 -29.33
CA ASP A 27 -22.06 43.56 -30.61
C ASP A 27 -22.75 42.22 -30.25
N SER A 28 -24.07 42.15 -30.44
CA SER A 28 -24.88 40.99 -30.20
C SER A 28 -24.49 39.81 -31.13
N GLY A 29 -23.61 40.06 -32.08
CA GLY A 29 -23.15 39.07 -33.05
C GLY A 29 -22.31 37.93 -32.51
N ILE A 30 -21.71 38.09 -31.30
CA ILE A 30 -20.93 37.00 -30.68
C ILE A 30 -21.88 36.03 -29.94
N TYR A 31 -22.99 36.48 -29.45
CA TYR A 31 -23.98 35.64 -28.77
C TYR A 31 -24.86 34.88 -29.77
N ASP A 32 -25.10 35.45 -30.95
CA ASP A 32 -25.87 34.76 -32.02
C ASP A 32 -25.07 33.60 -32.65
N SER A 33 -23.74 33.66 -32.64
CA SER A 33 -22.88 32.55 -33.11
C SER A 33 -22.69 31.43 -32.08
N ILE A 34 -23.11 31.63 -30.83
CA ILE A 34 -23.12 30.56 -29.80
C ILE A 34 -24.46 29.80 -29.82
N SER A 35 -25.53 30.42 -30.31
CA SER A 35 -26.86 29.77 -30.47
C SER A 35 -26.91 28.75 -31.60
N ASP A 36 -25.94 28.81 -32.54
CA ASP A 36 -25.80 27.88 -33.68
C ASP A 36 -24.78 26.74 -33.39
N ILE A 37 -24.30 26.59 -32.15
CA ILE A 37 -23.68 25.35 -31.73
C ILE A 37 -24.83 24.33 -31.67
N ASP A 38 -24.89 23.54 -32.73
CA ASP A 38 -25.90 22.49 -32.94
C ASP A 38 -25.94 21.62 -31.67
N GLU A 39 -27.00 21.77 -30.88
CA GLU A 39 -27.24 20.99 -29.66
C GLU A 39 -27.26 19.47 -29.99
N ALA A 40 -27.45 19.13 -31.27
CA ALA A 40 -27.29 17.81 -31.84
C ALA A 40 -25.83 17.31 -31.91
N ALA A 41 -24.80 18.19 -31.78
CA ALA A 41 -23.41 17.79 -31.77
C ALA A 41 -22.92 17.27 -30.40
N PHE A 42 -23.70 17.47 -29.36
CA PHE A 42 -23.49 16.93 -28.02
C PHE A 42 -24.50 15.80 -27.70
N GLU A 43 -24.71 14.88 -28.62
CA GLU A 43 -25.30 13.61 -28.22
C GLU A 43 -24.29 12.91 -27.29
N ALA A 44 -24.50 13.06 -25.99
CA ALA A 44 -23.81 12.23 -25.00
C ALA A 44 -24.02 10.77 -25.45
N PRO A 45 -22.96 9.94 -25.50
CA PRO A 45 -23.11 8.56 -25.93
C PRO A 45 -24.26 7.93 -25.12
N SER A 46 -25.21 7.32 -25.80
CA SER A 46 -26.40 6.73 -25.17
C SER A 46 -26.08 5.70 -24.09
N SER A 47 -24.82 5.27 -24.01
CA SER A 47 -24.28 4.39 -22.97
C SER A 47 -22.79 4.61 -22.76
N PHE A 48 -22.37 4.63 -21.47
CA PHE A 48 -20.96 4.68 -21.07
C PHE A 48 -20.47 3.26 -20.77
N ARG A 49 -19.45 2.81 -21.53
CA ARG A 49 -18.93 1.44 -21.44
C ARG A 49 -17.67 1.42 -20.62
N VAL A 50 -17.65 0.60 -19.56
CA VAL A 50 -16.52 0.38 -18.68
C VAL A 50 -16.04 -1.06 -18.82
N GLY A 51 -14.79 -1.25 -19.25
CA GLY A 51 -14.12 -2.54 -19.22
C GLY A 51 -13.65 -2.84 -17.80
N VAL A 52 -14.09 -3.93 -17.19
CA VAL A 52 -13.69 -4.32 -15.84
C VAL A 52 -12.77 -5.53 -15.94
N LEU A 53 -11.47 -5.30 -15.80
CA LEU A 53 -10.41 -6.30 -15.95
C LEU A 53 -10.06 -6.88 -14.57
N LEU A 54 -10.46 -8.12 -14.33
CA LEU A 54 -10.29 -8.79 -13.04
C LEU A 54 -9.70 -10.19 -13.22
N PRO A 55 -8.92 -10.69 -12.26
CA PRO A 55 -8.47 -12.09 -12.24
C PRO A 55 -9.65 -12.99 -11.83
N LEU A 56 -10.50 -13.35 -12.80
CA LEU A 56 -11.67 -14.19 -12.51
C LEU A 56 -11.29 -15.68 -12.44
N SER A 57 -10.12 -16.04 -12.96
CA SER A 57 -9.47 -17.35 -12.85
C SER A 57 -8.01 -17.22 -12.39
N GLY A 58 -7.33 -18.35 -12.13
CA GLY A 58 -5.95 -18.41 -11.65
C GLY A 58 -5.80 -18.11 -10.15
N ASP A 59 -4.57 -17.81 -9.71
CA ASP A 59 -4.18 -17.72 -8.29
C ASP A 59 -4.91 -16.62 -7.52
N ALA A 60 -5.30 -15.53 -8.18
CA ALA A 60 -5.99 -14.40 -7.59
C ALA A 60 -7.53 -14.43 -7.79
N ALA A 61 -8.09 -15.52 -8.32
CA ALA A 61 -9.51 -15.63 -8.66
C ALA A 61 -10.45 -15.25 -7.51
N ARG A 62 -10.12 -15.64 -6.29
CA ARG A 62 -10.92 -15.30 -5.11
C ARG A 62 -11.10 -13.78 -4.94
N TYR A 63 -10.06 -13.01 -5.18
CA TYR A 63 -10.12 -11.54 -5.10
C TYR A 63 -10.90 -10.95 -6.28
N GLY A 64 -10.65 -11.46 -7.49
CA GLY A 64 -11.35 -11.03 -8.69
C GLY A 64 -12.87 -11.25 -8.62
N GLN A 65 -13.29 -12.42 -8.12
CA GLN A 65 -14.71 -12.73 -7.92
C GLN A 65 -15.36 -11.79 -6.89
N GLY A 66 -14.66 -11.49 -5.78
CA GLY A 66 -15.14 -10.53 -4.78
C GLY A 66 -15.31 -9.12 -5.35
N LEU A 67 -14.33 -8.65 -6.13
CA LEU A 67 -14.39 -7.35 -6.81
C LEU A 67 -15.50 -7.30 -7.85
N LYS A 68 -15.73 -8.39 -8.60
CA LYS A 68 -16.85 -8.50 -9.55
C LYS A 68 -18.20 -8.35 -8.85
N GLN A 69 -18.39 -9.04 -7.72
CA GLN A 69 -19.62 -8.93 -6.94
C GLN A 69 -19.84 -7.50 -6.43
N ALA A 70 -18.78 -6.87 -5.91
CA ALA A 70 -18.83 -5.49 -5.45
C ALA A 70 -19.19 -4.51 -6.59
N ALA A 71 -18.62 -4.71 -7.79
CA ALA A 71 -18.93 -3.88 -8.95
C ALA A 71 -20.40 -4.05 -9.42
N LEU A 72 -20.93 -5.28 -9.37
CA LEU A 72 -22.33 -5.54 -9.71
C LEU A 72 -23.30 -4.90 -8.69
N MET A 73 -22.98 -5.00 -7.40
CA MET A 73 -23.77 -4.33 -6.35
C MET A 73 -23.76 -2.81 -6.53
N ALA A 74 -22.60 -2.23 -6.81
CA ALA A 74 -22.48 -0.79 -7.05
C ALA A 74 -23.28 -0.35 -8.29
N LEU A 75 -23.27 -1.15 -9.36
CA LEU A 75 -24.06 -0.88 -10.56
C LEU A 75 -25.57 -0.90 -10.26
N GLU A 76 -26.03 -1.87 -9.47
CA GLU A 76 -27.42 -1.97 -9.02
C GLU A 76 -27.82 -0.76 -8.16
N ASP A 77 -26.98 -0.39 -7.18
CA ASP A 77 -27.22 0.77 -6.31
C ASP A 77 -27.28 2.10 -7.11
N MET A 78 -26.45 2.23 -8.14
CA MET A 78 -26.43 3.42 -9.00
C MET A 78 -27.68 3.54 -9.86
N ASN A 79 -28.33 2.44 -10.20
CA ASN A 79 -29.52 2.37 -11.03
C ASN A 79 -29.47 3.25 -12.31
N ASN A 80 -28.29 3.26 -12.98
CA ASN A 80 -28.06 4.03 -14.18
C ASN A 80 -28.10 3.14 -15.44
N PRO A 81 -29.15 3.18 -16.27
CA PRO A 81 -29.27 2.32 -17.44
C PRO A 81 -28.25 2.62 -18.54
N ASN A 82 -27.64 3.79 -18.49
CA ASN A 82 -26.59 4.19 -19.44
C ASN A 82 -25.19 3.73 -19.08
N LEU A 83 -24.98 3.12 -17.90
CA LEU A 83 -23.68 2.57 -17.48
C LEU A 83 -23.62 1.07 -17.77
N ILE A 84 -22.69 0.66 -18.61
CA ILE A 84 -22.48 -0.74 -18.98
C ILE A 84 -21.14 -1.21 -18.46
N LEU A 85 -21.14 -2.20 -17.57
CA LEU A 85 -19.93 -2.89 -17.12
C LEU A 85 -19.73 -4.17 -17.94
N GLN A 86 -18.56 -4.30 -18.56
CA GLN A 86 -18.15 -5.50 -19.29
C GLN A 86 -16.94 -6.14 -18.56
N PHE A 87 -17.11 -7.38 -18.13
CA PHE A 87 -16.09 -8.08 -17.34
C PHE A 87 -15.19 -8.93 -18.24
N TYR A 88 -13.89 -8.80 -18.04
CA TYR A 88 -12.85 -9.53 -18.75
C TYR A 88 -11.93 -10.23 -17.74
N ASP A 89 -11.64 -11.51 -17.99
CA ASP A 89 -10.75 -12.30 -17.13
C ASP A 89 -9.28 -12.02 -17.49
N THR A 90 -8.49 -11.61 -16.50
CA THR A 90 -7.05 -11.43 -16.65
C THR A 90 -6.25 -12.71 -16.33
N MET A 91 -6.91 -13.82 -16.02
CA MET A 91 -6.31 -15.12 -15.68
C MET A 91 -5.20 -15.05 -14.62
N SER A 92 -5.17 -13.98 -13.83
CA SER A 92 -4.10 -13.67 -12.87
C SER A 92 -2.71 -13.50 -13.50
N THR A 93 -2.62 -13.22 -14.80
CA THR A 93 -1.35 -13.08 -15.55
C THR A 93 -1.26 -11.75 -16.28
N PRO A 94 -0.05 -11.26 -16.58
CA PRO A 94 0.14 -10.07 -17.42
C PRO A 94 -0.40 -10.27 -18.85
N GLU A 95 -0.17 -11.46 -19.44
CA GLU A 95 -0.60 -11.81 -20.80
C GLU A 95 -2.14 -11.84 -20.88
N GLY A 96 -2.80 -12.46 -19.90
CA GLY A 96 -4.27 -12.46 -19.83
C GLY A 96 -4.85 -11.06 -19.61
N ALA A 97 -4.13 -10.19 -18.89
CA ALA A 97 -4.55 -8.81 -18.74
C ALA A 97 -4.44 -8.03 -20.05
N GLN A 98 -3.40 -8.28 -20.86
CA GLN A 98 -3.24 -7.69 -22.16
C GLN A 98 -4.36 -8.10 -23.11
N GLU A 99 -4.66 -9.39 -23.22
CA GLU A 99 -5.78 -9.91 -24.01
C GLU A 99 -7.12 -9.30 -23.55
N ALA A 100 -7.34 -9.20 -22.24
CA ALA A 100 -8.52 -8.60 -21.66
C ALA A 100 -8.65 -7.11 -22.03
N ALA A 101 -7.56 -6.34 -22.02
CA ALA A 101 -7.53 -4.93 -22.41
C ALA A 101 -7.81 -4.75 -23.90
N GLU A 102 -7.16 -5.53 -24.78
CA GLU A 102 -7.44 -5.52 -26.22
C GLU A 102 -8.93 -5.77 -26.50
N ASN A 103 -9.52 -6.76 -25.84
CA ASN A 103 -10.93 -7.09 -26.01
C ASN A 103 -11.84 -5.95 -25.51
N ALA A 104 -11.51 -5.31 -24.38
CA ALA A 104 -12.23 -4.15 -23.89
C ALA A 104 -12.17 -2.97 -24.87
N LEU A 105 -11.00 -2.67 -25.45
CA LEU A 105 -10.81 -1.62 -26.44
C LEU A 105 -11.57 -1.92 -27.73
N LYS A 106 -11.53 -3.17 -28.23
CA LYS A 106 -12.33 -3.61 -29.39
C LYS A 106 -13.83 -3.42 -29.18
N GLN A 107 -14.31 -3.59 -27.93
CA GLN A 107 -15.71 -3.36 -27.54
C GLN A 107 -15.99 -1.89 -27.17
N LYS A 108 -15.06 -0.98 -27.51
CA LYS A 108 -15.19 0.48 -27.32
C LYS A 108 -15.40 0.87 -25.85
N ALA A 109 -14.66 0.24 -24.94
CA ALA A 109 -14.59 0.70 -23.56
C ALA A 109 -14.03 2.13 -23.51
N GLN A 110 -14.70 3.00 -22.75
CA GLN A 110 -14.33 4.41 -22.57
C GLN A 110 -13.53 4.62 -21.29
N MET A 111 -13.53 3.63 -20.41
CA MET A 111 -12.74 3.55 -19.19
C MET A 111 -12.44 2.08 -18.89
N ILE A 112 -11.31 1.83 -18.25
CA ILE A 112 -10.96 0.51 -17.71
C ILE A 112 -10.86 0.61 -16.20
N ILE A 113 -11.52 -0.31 -15.48
CA ILE A 113 -11.39 -0.54 -14.04
C ILE A 113 -10.63 -1.85 -13.83
N GLY A 114 -9.57 -1.82 -13.02
CA GLY A 114 -8.58 -2.90 -12.95
C GLY A 114 -7.36 -2.58 -13.81
N PRO A 115 -6.42 -3.52 -13.97
CA PRO A 115 -6.36 -4.81 -13.29
C PRO A 115 -5.92 -4.74 -11.83
N LEU A 116 -5.74 -5.91 -11.19
CA LEU A 116 -5.43 -6.02 -9.77
C LEU A 116 -3.94 -5.87 -9.45
N THR A 117 -3.04 -6.40 -10.29
CA THR A 117 -1.61 -6.44 -10.01
C THR A 117 -0.82 -5.39 -10.79
N GLY A 118 0.27 -4.88 -10.22
CA GLY A 118 1.14 -3.91 -10.89
C GLY A 118 1.76 -4.44 -12.19
N THR A 119 2.08 -5.74 -12.26
CA THR A 119 2.57 -6.38 -13.49
C THR A 119 1.53 -6.37 -14.60
N SER A 120 0.28 -6.68 -14.27
CA SER A 120 -0.85 -6.61 -15.21
C SER A 120 -1.16 -5.17 -15.64
N VAL A 121 -1.04 -4.18 -14.75
CA VAL A 121 -1.19 -2.76 -15.10
C VAL A 121 -0.14 -2.34 -16.12
N ARG A 122 1.12 -2.68 -15.88
CA ARG A 122 2.21 -2.37 -16.84
C ARG A 122 1.98 -3.03 -18.20
N ALA A 123 1.47 -4.26 -18.24
CA ALA A 123 1.23 -4.98 -19.49
C ALA A 123 0.19 -4.32 -20.41
N ILE A 124 -0.81 -3.62 -19.84
CA ILE A 124 -1.89 -2.99 -20.62
C ILE A 124 -1.65 -1.50 -20.93
N SER A 125 -0.63 -0.92 -20.32
CA SER A 125 -0.48 0.54 -20.26
C SER A 125 -0.24 1.22 -21.60
N ASP A 126 0.54 0.60 -22.48
CA ASP A 126 0.86 1.18 -23.80
C ASP A 126 -0.36 1.15 -24.72
N GLU A 127 -1.12 0.07 -24.72
CA GLU A 127 -2.31 -0.11 -25.54
C GLU A 127 -3.45 0.83 -25.12
N THR A 128 -3.70 0.91 -23.81
CA THR A 128 -4.75 1.79 -23.27
C THR A 128 -4.41 3.26 -23.49
N LYS A 129 -3.12 3.63 -23.37
CA LYS A 129 -2.62 4.97 -23.69
C LYS A 129 -2.79 5.30 -25.18
N ALA A 130 -2.45 4.38 -26.08
CA ALA A 130 -2.64 4.55 -27.52
C ALA A 130 -4.12 4.69 -27.87
N GLY A 131 -5.01 3.98 -27.17
CA GLY A 131 -6.46 4.09 -27.31
C GLY A 131 -7.09 5.31 -26.65
N GLY A 132 -6.32 6.11 -25.88
CA GLY A 132 -6.83 7.24 -25.11
C GLY A 132 -7.80 6.86 -23.99
N VAL A 133 -7.79 5.61 -23.54
CA VAL A 133 -8.71 5.07 -22.53
C VAL A 133 -8.08 5.10 -21.16
N PRO A 134 -8.64 5.87 -20.18
CA PRO A 134 -8.10 5.93 -18.83
C PRO A 134 -8.28 4.59 -18.08
N VAL A 135 -7.27 4.26 -17.27
CA VAL A 135 -7.24 3.05 -16.44
C VAL A 135 -7.28 3.43 -14.96
N VAL A 136 -8.21 2.82 -14.21
CA VAL A 136 -8.31 2.95 -12.75
C VAL A 136 -7.99 1.58 -12.13
N ALA A 137 -6.73 1.37 -11.82
CA ALA A 137 -6.21 0.08 -11.33
C ALA A 137 -6.48 -0.13 -9.84
N PHE A 138 -6.55 -1.39 -9.40
CA PHE A 138 -6.58 -1.77 -7.99
C PHE A 138 -5.19 -2.01 -7.40
N SER A 139 -4.15 -1.84 -8.20
CA SER A 139 -2.76 -2.07 -7.76
C SER A 139 -2.35 -1.13 -6.64
N THR A 140 -1.53 -1.64 -5.73
CA THR A 140 -0.83 -0.86 -4.70
C THR A 140 0.62 -0.56 -5.07
N ASP A 141 1.03 -0.90 -6.29
CA ASP A 141 2.39 -0.71 -6.83
C ASP A 141 2.47 0.65 -7.52
N SER A 142 3.15 1.60 -6.89
CA SER A 142 3.38 2.94 -7.45
C SER A 142 4.21 2.92 -8.74
N GLY A 143 5.08 1.91 -8.92
CA GLY A 143 5.87 1.73 -10.14
C GLY A 143 5.03 1.36 -11.37
N ALA A 144 3.73 1.09 -11.20
CA ALA A 144 2.80 0.88 -12.30
C ALA A 144 2.05 2.16 -12.71
N LEU A 145 2.22 3.26 -11.98
CA LEU A 145 1.57 4.54 -12.27
C LEU A 145 2.26 5.24 -13.45
N GLN A 146 1.46 5.70 -14.39
CA GLN A 146 1.90 6.51 -15.54
C GLN A 146 0.73 7.34 -16.09
N ASN A 147 0.99 8.20 -17.08
CA ASN A 147 -0.05 9.04 -17.66
C ASN A 147 -1.23 8.20 -18.18
N GLY A 148 -2.43 8.51 -17.73
CA GLY A 148 -3.66 7.79 -18.06
C GLY A 148 -3.94 6.59 -17.15
N VAL A 149 -3.03 6.24 -16.22
CA VAL A 149 -3.22 5.17 -15.23
C VAL A 149 -3.30 5.76 -13.83
N TYR A 150 -4.42 5.54 -13.18
CA TYR A 150 -4.71 5.94 -11.80
C TYR A 150 -4.84 4.70 -10.91
N THR A 151 -4.68 4.85 -9.61
CA THR A 151 -4.90 3.72 -8.68
C THR A 151 -5.92 4.06 -7.60
N LEU A 152 -6.74 3.08 -7.26
CA LEU A 152 -7.60 3.09 -6.06
C LEU A 152 -6.94 2.34 -4.89
N GLY A 153 -5.84 1.63 -5.15
CA GLY A 153 -5.09 0.92 -4.11
C GLY A 153 -4.41 1.89 -3.15
N LEU A 154 -4.35 1.52 -1.87
CA LEU A 154 -3.50 2.22 -0.90
C LEU A 154 -2.04 1.90 -1.23
N LEU A 155 -1.29 2.88 -1.71
CA LEU A 155 0.12 2.71 -2.05
C LEU A 155 0.90 2.21 -0.83
N VAL A 156 1.76 1.22 -1.04
CA VAL A 156 2.56 0.63 0.05
C VAL A 156 3.46 1.67 0.71
N GLU A 157 4.00 2.61 -0.07
CA GLU A 157 4.86 3.69 0.40
C GLU A 157 4.13 4.61 1.37
N GLU A 158 2.89 4.98 1.08
CA GLU A 158 2.08 5.84 1.96
C GLU A 158 1.75 5.13 3.27
N GLN A 159 1.43 3.84 3.19
CA GLN A 159 1.15 3.02 4.36
C GLN A 159 2.38 2.88 5.25
N VAL A 160 3.55 2.62 4.65
CA VAL A 160 4.82 2.49 5.36
C VAL A 160 5.22 3.83 5.97
N ASN A 161 5.16 4.92 5.22
CA ASN A 161 5.43 6.27 5.75
C ASN A 161 4.55 6.56 6.97
N ARG A 162 3.26 6.26 6.89
CA ARG A 162 2.31 6.50 7.97
C ARG A 162 2.61 5.67 9.21
N ILE A 163 2.88 4.37 9.06
CA ILE A 163 3.11 3.49 10.21
C ILE A 163 4.45 3.74 10.87
N ILE A 164 5.51 4.04 10.11
CA ILE A 164 6.82 4.41 10.63
C ILE A 164 6.74 5.73 11.38
N ALA A 165 6.12 6.77 10.82
CA ALA A 165 5.93 8.07 11.48
C ALA A 165 5.13 7.91 12.78
N TYR A 166 4.06 7.11 12.76
CA TYR A 166 3.26 6.81 13.94
C TYR A 166 4.07 6.12 15.04
N ALA A 167 4.87 5.10 14.67
CA ALA A 167 5.71 4.36 15.60
C ALA A 167 6.84 5.25 16.17
N ALA A 168 7.47 6.06 15.33
CA ALA A 168 8.50 7.03 15.73
C ALA A 168 7.93 8.07 16.71
N GLY A 169 6.73 8.59 16.45
CA GLY A 169 6.01 9.50 17.36
C GLY A 169 5.66 8.87 18.72
N ARG A 170 5.70 7.55 18.83
CA ARG A 170 5.53 6.77 20.07
C ARG A 170 6.83 6.26 20.68
N GLY A 171 7.96 6.82 20.26
CA GLY A 171 9.27 6.57 20.86
C GLY A 171 10.01 5.37 20.26
N ARG A 172 9.53 4.78 19.16
CA ARG A 172 10.32 3.76 18.45
C ARG A 172 11.38 4.45 17.59
N ARG A 173 12.64 4.00 17.70
CA ARG A 173 13.79 4.65 17.08
C ARG A 173 14.55 3.76 16.11
N SER A 174 14.50 2.45 16.30
CA SER A 174 15.24 1.46 15.51
C SER A 174 14.29 0.48 14.84
N PHE A 175 14.30 0.46 13.51
CA PHE A 175 13.37 -0.31 12.72
C PHE A 175 14.09 -1.43 11.97
N ALA A 176 13.59 -2.66 12.07
CA ALA A 176 13.92 -3.75 11.18
C ALA A 176 12.78 -3.96 10.17
N LEU A 177 13.12 -4.49 9.00
CA LEU A 177 12.16 -4.82 7.95
C LEU A 177 12.35 -6.28 7.53
N LEU A 178 11.24 -7.00 7.41
CA LEU A 178 11.16 -8.32 6.78
C LEU A 178 10.23 -8.19 5.57
N VAL A 179 10.79 -8.10 4.37
CA VAL A 179 10.05 -7.74 3.14
C VAL A 179 10.29 -8.75 2.02
N PRO A 180 9.31 -8.98 1.13
CA PRO A 180 9.51 -9.86 -0.02
C PRO A 180 10.50 -9.25 -1.01
N ASP A 181 11.28 -10.09 -1.69
CA ASP A 181 12.20 -9.69 -2.76
C ASP A 181 11.43 -9.49 -4.07
N ASN A 182 10.66 -8.40 -4.14
CA ASN A 182 9.89 -7.95 -5.29
C ASN A 182 9.67 -6.44 -5.25
N SER A 183 8.99 -5.87 -6.26
CA SER A 183 8.70 -4.42 -6.34
C SER A 183 8.02 -3.87 -5.08
N THR A 184 7.06 -4.59 -4.52
CA THR A 184 6.34 -4.18 -3.30
C THR A 184 7.26 -4.11 -2.08
N GLY A 185 8.13 -5.13 -1.89
CA GLY A 185 9.07 -5.14 -0.76
C GLY A 185 10.16 -4.09 -0.91
N ILE A 186 10.66 -3.87 -2.13
CA ILE A 186 11.63 -2.80 -2.43
C ILE A 186 11.01 -1.43 -2.13
N ALA A 187 9.78 -1.17 -2.60
CA ALA A 187 9.06 0.06 -2.34
C ALA A 187 8.82 0.28 -0.83
N ALA A 188 8.45 -0.77 -0.10
CA ALA A 188 8.28 -0.71 1.35
C ALA A 188 9.61 -0.37 2.07
N ALA A 189 10.72 -0.97 1.64
CA ALA A 189 12.04 -0.70 2.21
C ALA A 189 12.49 0.74 1.94
N GLN A 190 12.35 1.22 0.70
CA GLN A 190 12.67 2.60 0.32
C GLN A 190 11.82 3.60 1.10
N ALA A 191 10.52 3.35 1.23
CA ALA A 191 9.62 4.20 1.99
C ALA A 191 10.01 4.27 3.47
N ALA A 192 10.37 3.15 4.10
CA ALA A 192 10.82 3.11 5.49
C ALA A 192 12.12 3.91 5.71
N VAL A 193 13.09 3.75 4.81
CA VAL A 193 14.34 4.53 4.84
C VAL A 193 14.05 6.03 4.68
N LYS A 194 13.19 6.39 3.73
CA LYS A 194 12.77 7.78 3.50
C LYS A 194 12.01 8.35 4.70
N ALA A 195 11.11 7.58 5.31
CA ALA A 195 10.32 8.02 6.47
C ALA A 195 11.15 8.26 7.73
N THR A 196 12.31 7.62 7.83
CA THR A 196 13.26 7.82 8.96
C THR A 196 14.33 8.87 8.67
N ALA A 197 14.48 9.29 7.42
CA ALA A 197 15.48 10.28 7.04
C ALA A 197 15.25 11.63 7.75
N GLY A 198 16.32 12.22 8.28
CA GLY A 198 16.27 13.52 9.00
C GLY A 198 15.62 13.47 10.38
N SER A 199 15.37 12.27 10.94
CA SER A 199 14.85 12.07 12.29
C SER A 199 15.83 11.26 13.15
N GLU A 200 15.54 11.14 14.46
CA GLU A 200 16.30 10.24 15.35
C GLU A 200 16.01 8.74 15.08
N ALA A 201 14.95 8.47 14.33
CA ALA A 201 14.61 7.12 13.92
C ALA A 201 15.48 6.66 12.76
N ARG A 202 15.79 5.37 12.72
CA ARG A 202 16.59 4.78 11.63
C ARG A 202 16.17 3.34 11.32
N VAL A 203 16.29 2.97 10.07
CA VAL A 203 16.23 1.57 9.66
C VAL A 203 17.60 0.95 9.95
N VAL A 204 17.65 -0.05 10.82
CA VAL A 204 18.89 -0.71 11.24
C VAL A 204 19.14 -2.00 10.47
N LYS A 205 18.08 -2.68 10.02
CA LYS A 205 18.17 -3.94 9.26
C LYS A 205 17.06 -4.06 8.24
N ILE A 206 17.39 -4.64 7.10
CA ILE A 206 16.42 -5.03 6.07
C ILE A 206 16.75 -6.45 5.64
N ALA A 207 15.77 -7.34 5.73
CA ALA A 207 15.87 -8.72 5.27
C ALA A 207 14.87 -8.96 4.13
N PHE A 208 15.39 -9.32 2.96
CA PHE A 208 14.59 -9.69 1.80
C PHE A 208 14.43 -11.20 1.74
N TYR A 209 13.20 -11.70 1.60
CA TYR A 209 12.92 -13.11 1.44
C TYR A 209 12.30 -13.41 0.07
N PRO A 210 12.51 -14.63 -0.49
CA PRO A 210 11.91 -15.00 -1.78
C PRO A 210 10.38 -14.91 -1.74
N PRO A 211 9.72 -14.29 -2.73
CA PRO A 211 8.28 -13.98 -2.68
C PRO A 211 7.36 -15.18 -2.47
N LYS A 212 7.81 -16.39 -2.83
CA LYS A 212 7.06 -17.65 -2.65
C LYS A 212 7.46 -18.42 -1.40
N SER A 213 8.43 -17.93 -0.60
CA SER A 213 8.87 -18.62 0.60
C SER A 213 7.75 -18.70 1.64
N THR A 214 7.62 -19.85 2.28
CA THR A 214 6.78 -20.09 3.45
C THR A 214 7.59 -20.36 4.71
N ASP A 215 8.89 -20.60 4.57
CA ASP A 215 9.84 -20.77 5.65
C ASP A 215 10.62 -19.47 5.87
N PHE A 216 10.53 -18.94 7.07
CA PHE A 216 11.20 -17.71 7.51
C PHE A 216 12.26 -17.97 8.58
N SER A 217 12.56 -19.25 8.88
CA SER A 217 13.42 -19.64 10.00
C SER A 217 14.80 -19.00 9.91
N GLU A 218 15.51 -19.24 8.81
CA GLU A 218 16.89 -18.78 8.66
C GLU A 218 16.98 -17.24 8.57
N ILE A 219 16.07 -16.61 7.80
CA ILE A 219 16.12 -15.16 7.60
C ILE A 219 15.78 -14.40 8.89
N ILE A 220 14.84 -14.91 9.70
CA ILE A 220 14.51 -14.29 10.98
C ILE A 220 15.60 -14.58 12.03
N ARG A 221 16.24 -15.76 12.01
CA ARG A 221 17.39 -16.07 12.83
C ARG A 221 18.52 -15.04 12.63
N GLN A 222 18.83 -14.73 11.36
CA GLN A 222 19.84 -13.74 11.00
C GLN A 222 19.38 -12.32 11.33
N LEU A 223 18.13 -11.94 10.98
CA LEU A 223 17.58 -10.61 11.27
C LEU A 223 17.61 -10.27 12.76
N SER A 224 17.31 -11.27 13.61
CA SER A 224 17.31 -11.14 15.06
C SER A 224 18.67 -11.32 15.73
N ASP A 225 19.76 -11.57 14.98
CA ASP A 225 21.09 -11.92 15.51
C ASP A 225 21.04 -13.04 16.57
N TYR A 226 20.17 -14.03 16.38
CA TYR A 226 19.88 -15.02 17.42
C TYR A 226 21.14 -15.76 17.91
N ASP A 227 22.04 -16.14 17.00
CA ASP A 227 23.27 -16.87 17.37
C ASP A 227 24.20 -16.02 18.22
N ARG A 228 24.34 -14.73 17.90
CA ARG A 228 25.14 -13.79 18.72
C ARG A 228 24.52 -13.63 20.10
N ARG A 229 23.21 -13.37 20.14
CA ARG A 229 22.43 -13.16 21.38
C ARG A 229 22.42 -14.39 22.30
N THR A 230 22.49 -15.58 21.74
CA THR A 230 22.50 -16.84 22.50
C THR A 230 23.89 -17.40 22.73
N GLY A 231 24.94 -16.90 22.08
CA GLY A 231 26.27 -17.46 22.07
C GLY A 231 26.90 -17.56 23.46
N GLY A 232 26.69 -16.56 24.32
CA GLY A 232 27.13 -16.57 25.72
C GLY A 232 26.38 -17.62 26.53
N THR A 233 25.09 -17.59 26.48
CA THR A 233 24.19 -18.52 27.16
C THR A 233 24.41 -19.96 26.71
N ASN A 234 24.62 -20.22 25.43
CA ASN A 234 24.89 -21.56 24.92
C ASN A 234 26.28 -22.09 25.38
N ARG A 235 27.31 -21.24 25.44
CA ARG A 235 28.61 -21.63 26.00
C ARG A 235 28.49 -22.04 27.47
N GLU A 236 27.77 -21.25 28.27
CA GLU A 236 27.54 -21.56 29.69
C GLU A 236 26.64 -22.80 29.86
N LYS A 237 25.59 -22.97 29.06
CA LYS A 237 24.78 -24.21 29.03
C LYS A 237 25.64 -25.43 28.75
N ASN A 238 26.55 -25.38 27.78
CA ASN A 238 27.43 -26.47 27.44
C ASN A 238 28.44 -26.77 28.57
N ARG A 239 28.98 -25.72 29.21
CA ARG A 239 29.85 -25.86 30.37
C ARG A 239 29.13 -26.56 31.55
N LEU A 240 27.94 -26.06 31.90
CA LEU A 240 27.11 -26.61 33.00
C LEU A 240 26.69 -28.05 32.69
N LYS A 241 26.39 -28.36 31.43
CA LYS A 241 26.03 -29.71 30.94
C LYS A 241 27.22 -30.69 31.17
N ALA A 242 28.45 -30.24 30.84
CA ALA A 242 29.64 -31.04 31.05
C ALA A 242 29.96 -31.29 32.53
N LEU A 243 29.71 -30.30 33.41
CA LEU A 243 29.89 -30.44 34.87
C LEU A 243 28.78 -31.33 35.46
N ALA A 244 27.53 -31.14 35.07
CA ALA A 244 26.42 -31.99 35.54
C ALA A 244 26.58 -33.46 35.15
N ALA A 245 27.16 -33.74 33.97
CA ALA A 245 27.48 -35.08 33.51
C ALA A 245 28.60 -35.76 34.36
N LYS A 246 29.40 -34.96 35.07
CA LYS A 246 30.38 -35.42 36.03
C LYS A 246 29.87 -35.58 37.48
N GLY A 247 28.54 -35.45 37.65
CA GLY A 247 27.89 -35.60 38.95
C GLY A 247 27.73 -34.31 39.76
N ASP A 248 28.04 -33.14 39.21
CA ASP A 248 27.89 -31.85 39.89
C ASP A 248 26.39 -31.46 39.96
N ALA A 249 25.81 -31.62 41.15
CA ALA A 249 24.41 -31.32 41.43
C ALA A 249 24.09 -29.82 41.38
N GLU A 250 25.07 -28.97 41.67
CA GLU A 250 24.90 -27.51 41.58
C GLU A 250 24.86 -27.04 40.12
N ALA A 251 25.72 -27.58 39.27
CA ALA A 251 25.72 -27.37 37.84
C ALA A 251 24.43 -27.87 37.20
N ALA A 252 23.86 -28.98 37.64
CA ALA A 252 22.56 -29.49 37.18
C ALA A 252 21.41 -28.53 37.53
N ARG A 253 21.39 -27.97 38.74
CA ARG A 253 20.42 -26.96 39.17
C ARG A 253 20.57 -25.64 38.38
N ALA A 254 21.82 -25.19 38.20
CA ALA A 254 22.14 -23.99 37.42
C ALA A 254 21.69 -24.16 35.93
N LEU A 255 21.96 -25.33 35.34
CA LEU A 255 21.53 -25.67 33.99
C LEU A 255 20.02 -25.60 33.83
N LYS A 256 19.25 -26.15 34.80
CA LYS A 256 17.78 -26.09 34.79
C LYS A 256 17.28 -24.66 34.88
N LYS A 257 17.91 -23.82 35.72
CA LYS A 257 17.60 -22.39 35.88
C LYS A 257 17.93 -21.62 34.59
N LEU A 258 19.07 -21.89 33.97
CA LEU A 258 19.50 -21.25 32.72
C LEU A 258 18.63 -21.70 31.50
N ALA A 259 18.14 -22.94 31.50
CA ALA A 259 17.24 -23.43 30.47
C ALA A 259 15.86 -22.74 30.49
N ALA A 260 15.43 -22.28 31.66
CA ALA A 260 14.16 -21.53 31.83
C ALA A 260 14.31 -20.03 31.50
N LYS A 261 15.55 -19.52 31.37
CA LYS A 261 15.85 -18.14 30.96
C LYS A 261 15.90 -18.07 29.44
N GLY A 262 15.14 -17.17 28.84
CA GLY A 262 15.28 -16.84 27.41
C GLY A 262 16.62 -16.14 27.11
N THR A 263 16.72 -15.53 25.93
CA THR A 263 17.89 -14.74 25.51
C THR A 263 18.11 -13.56 26.45
N GLU A 264 19.33 -13.37 26.94
CA GLU A 264 19.66 -12.26 27.84
C GLU A 264 19.84 -10.93 27.10
N GLU A 265 20.29 -10.98 25.84
CA GLU A 265 20.50 -9.81 25.01
C GLU A 265 19.26 -9.51 24.16
N SER A 266 18.85 -8.24 24.13
CA SER A 266 17.79 -7.75 23.24
C SER A 266 18.28 -7.66 21.79
N VAL A 267 17.36 -7.64 20.84
CA VAL A 267 17.66 -7.25 19.46
C VAL A 267 18.01 -5.76 19.39
N ASP A 268 18.66 -5.34 18.31
CA ASP A 268 19.09 -3.96 18.06
C ASP A 268 17.99 -3.07 17.43
N PHE A 269 16.76 -3.59 17.31
CA PHE A 269 15.60 -2.86 16.84
C PHE A 269 14.45 -2.92 17.85
N ASP A 270 13.67 -1.86 17.92
CA ASP A 270 12.50 -1.73 18.79
C ASP A 270 11.16 -1.84 18.04
N ALA A 271 11.22 -1.92 16.71
CA ALA A 271 10.08 -2.21 15.87
C ALA A 271 10.47 -3.02 14.62
N VAL A 272 9.58 -3.88 14.14
CA VAL A 272 9.77 -4.65 12.90
C VAL A 272 8.55 -4.49 11.98
N LEU A 273 8.81 -4.10 10.72
CA LEU A 273 7.78 -3.98 9.68
C LEU A 273 7.72 -5.27 8.85
N ILE A 274 6.50 -5.82 8.72
CA ILE A 274 6.22 -7.05 7.96
C ILE A 274 5.01 -6.79 7.06
N PRO A 275 5.18 -6.37 5.80
CA PRO A 275 4.08 -6.12 4.86
C PRO A 275 3.56 -7.42 4.22
N GLU A 276 3.21 -8.39 5.06
CA GLU A 276 2.74 -9.72 4.66
C GLU A 276 1.37 -10.01 5.27
N SER A 277 0.67 -11.03 4.81
CA SER A 277 -0.67 -11.37 5.29
C SER A 277 -0.91 -12.88 5.42
N GLY A 278 -2.05 -13.24 6.00
CA GLY A 278 -2.54 -14.62 6.05
C GLY A 278 -1.59 -15.59 6.75
N ALA A 279 -1.42 -16.78 6.15
CA ALA A 279 -0.59 -17.85 6.73
C ALA A 279 0.89 -17.47 6.81
N ARG A 280 1.39 -16.69 5.85
CA ARG A 280 2.81 -16.28 5.80
C ARG A 280 3.14 -15.30 6.91
N LEU A 281 2.27 -14.33 7.20
CA LEU A 281 2.43 -13.45 8.35
C LEU A 281 2.47 -14.25 9.66
N LYS A 282 1.60 -15.25 9.80
CA LYS A 282 1.58 -16.11 10.99
C LYS A 282 2.83 -16.95 11.13
N SER A 283 3.33 -17.51 10.03
CA SER A 283 4.61 -18.24 10.02
C SER A 283 5.77 -17.35 10.44
N ALA A 284 5.87 -16.15 9.87
CA ALA A 284 6.90 -15.17 10.27
C ALA A 284 6.77 -14.78 11.76
N ALA A 285 5.56 -14.50 12.25
CA ALA A 285 5.32 -14.15 13.65
C ALA A 285 5.72 -15.28 14.61
N ALA A 286 5.40 -16.53 14.26
CA ALA A 286 5.80 -17.69 15.05
C ALA A 286 7.34 -17.82 15.11
N MET A 287 8.04 -17.56 14.01
CA MET A 287 9.51 -17.61 13.98
C MET A 287 10.14 -16.47 14.78
N PHE A 288 9.58 -15.26 14.76
CA PHE A 288 10.04 -14.20 15.66
C PHE A 288 9.89 -14.62 17.12
N GLY A 289 8.74 -15.18 17.51
CA GLY A 289 8.55 -15.74 18.86
C GLY A 289 9.55 -16.86 19.21
N TYR A 290 9.83 -17.75 18.27
CA TYR A 290 10.80 -18.83 18.45
C TYR A 290 12.22 -18.30 18.69
N TYR A 291 12.58 -17.17 18.09
CA TYR A 291 13.89 -16.52 18.25
C TYR A 291 13.89 -15.41 19.32
N ASP A 292 13.01 -15.50 20.31
CA ASP A 292 12.91 -14.59 21.45
C ASP A 292 12.75 -13.11 21.08
N VAL A 293 11.90 -12.83 20.08
CA VAL A 293 11.50 -11.47 19.69
C VAL A 293 10.00 -11.29 19.96
N PHE A 294 9.66 -10.52 20.98
CA PHE A 294 8.29 -10.41 21.49
C PHE A 294 7.85 -8.96 21.66
N SER A 295 6.50 -8.74 21.60
CA SER A 295 5.85 -7.57 22.14
C SER A 295 5.81 -7.67 23.70
N PRO A 296 6.00 -6.56 24.45
CA PRO A 296 6.03 -5.16 23.99
C PRO A 296 7.45 -4.61 23.65
N GLN A 297 8.53 -5.39 23.88
CA GLN A 297 9.90 -4.95 23.63
C GLN A 297 10.08 -4.54 22.17
N VAL A 298 9.67 -5.41 21.25
CA VAL A 298 9.65 -5.12 19.82
C VAL A 298 8.21 -4.92 19.37
N LYS A 299 7.92 -3.78 18.74
CA LYS A 299 6.62 -3.49 18.19
C LYS A 299 6.50 -4.05 16.78
N PHE A 300 5.54 -4.92 16.55
CA PHE A 300 5.24 -5.43 15.22
C PHE A 300 4.39 -4.43 14.45
N LEU A 301 4.83 -4.11 13.24
CA LEU A 301 4.20 -3.16 12.33
C LEU A 301 3.78 -3.87 11.05
N GLY A 302 2.62 -3.52 10.52
CA GLY A 302 2.11 -4.06 9.28
C GLY A 302 1.59 -2.99 8.34
N THR A 303 1.04 -3.43 7.22
CA THR A 303 0.25 -2.63 6.30
C THR A 303 -1.22 -3.01 6.38
N SER A 304 -2.11 -2.35 5.63
CA SER A 304 -3.56 -2.61 5.64
C SER A 304 -3.93 -4.06 5.30
N VAL A 305 -3.03 -4.83 4.68
CA VAL A 305 -3.24 -6.25 4.39
C VAL A 305 -3.43 -7.10 5.66
N TRP A 306 -3.04 -6.56 6.83
CA TRP A 306 -3.24 -7.19 8.13
C TRP A 306 -4.72 -7.18 8.57
N GLU A 307 -5.54 -6.27 8.08
CA GLU A 307 -6.94 -6.13 8.48
C GLU A 307 -7.74 -7.43 8.26
N ASN A 308 -7.42 -8.18 7.22
CA ASN A 308 -8.06 -9.45 6.88
C ASN A 308 -7.45 -10.68 7.58
N THR A 309 -6.40 -10.49 8.40
CA THR A 309 -5.74 -11.57 9.14
C THR A 309 -6.24 -11.58 10.58
N ARG A 310 -6.67 -12.74 11.07
CA ARG A 310 -7.09 -12.89 12.48
C ARG A 310 -5.88 -12.85 13.41
N LEU A 311 -5.41 -11.64 13.74
CA LEU A 311 -4.19 -11.39 14.54
C LEU A 311 -4.35 -11.76 16.01
N ASN A 312 -5.57 -11.75 16.56
CA ASN A 312 -5.89 -12.02 17.97
C ASN A 312 -5.56 -13.44 18.45
N ARG A 313 -5.23 -14.34 17.51
CA ARG A 313 -4.81 -15.71 17.80
C ARG A 313 -3.29 -15.90 17.80
N GLU A 314 -2.54 -14.88 17.42
CA GLU A 314 -1.08 -14.91 17.31
C GLU A 314 -0.48 -14.09 18.45
N SER A 315 -0.01 -14.76 19.50
CA SER A 315 0.51 -14.11 20.72
C SER A 315 1.61 -13.09 20.43
N THR A 316 2.49 -13.37 19.46
CA THR A 316 3.58 -12.48 19.03
C THR A 316 3.07 -11.17 18.44
N LEU A 317 1.88 -11.18 17.79
CA LEU A 317 1.30 -10.01 17.13
C LEU A 317 0.32 -9.24 18.02
N ILE A 318 0.09 -9.66 19.25
CA ILE A 318 -0.80 -8.92 20.17
C ILE A 318 -0.23 -7.52 20.40
N GLY A 319 -1.10 -6.51 20.22
CA GLY A 319 -0.72 -5.10 20.36
C GLY A 319 0.09 -4.53 19.21
N SER A 320 0.20 -5.22 18.09
CA SER A 320 0.80 -4.73 16.85
C SER A 320 0.02 -3.54 16.25
N TRP A 321 0.66 -2.79 15.35
CA TRP A 321 0.08 -1.63 14.69
C TRP A 321 0.12 -1.76 13.16
N TYR A 322 -0.96 -1.34 12.53
CA TYR A 322 -1.03 -1.23 11.07
C TYR A 322 -2.00 -0.11 10.66
N PRO A 323 -1.79 0.56 9.52
CA PRO A 323 -2.73 1.55 9.00
C PRO A 323 -4.00 0.85 8.52
N ALA A 324 -5.15 1.33 8.97
CA ALA A 324 -6.46 0.87 8.52
C ALA A 324 -7.23 2.04 7.90
N MET A 325 -8.15 1.74 6.99
CA MET A 325 -9.09 2.74 6.47
C MET A 325 -10.09 3.12 7.56
N SER A 326 -10.41 4.41 7.65
CA SER A 326 -11.45 4.88 8.57
C SER A 326 -12.81 4.32 8.13
N ARG A 327 -13.51 3.65 9.02
CA ARG A 327 -14.87 3.13 8.77
C ARG A 327 -15.95 4.22 8.80
N THR A 328 -15.58 5.48 9.04
CA THR A 328 -16.54 6.58 9.20
C THR A 328 -17.10 7.15 7.89
N HIS A 329 -16.69 6.65 6.72
CA HIS A 329 -17.18 7.13 5.42
C HIS A 329 -18.41 6.38 4.89
N ASN A 330 -18.97 5.42 5.61
CA ASN A 330 -20.21 4.72 5.21
C ASN A 330 -21.48 5.28 5.88
N ALA A 331 -21.46 6.50 6.36
CA ALA A 331 -22.67 7.16 6.91
C ALA A 331 -23.56 7.86 5.85
N GLY A 332 -23.40 7.53 4.58
CA GLY A 332 -24.21 8.05 3.48
C GLY A 332 -25.16 7.03 2.82
N GLY A 333 -25.23 5.80 3.29
CA GLY A 333 -26.17 4.76 2.80
C GLY A 333 -27.13 4.38 3.90
N THR A 334 -28.42 4.59 3.66
CA THR A 334 -29.64 4.14 4.33
C THR A 334 -29.47 3.05 5.40
N GLY A 335 -30.00 3.36 6.59
CA GLY A 335 -29.89 2.57 7.79
C GLY A 335 -30.35 1.11 7.67
N LEU A 336 -29.50 0.26 8.20
CA LEU A 336 -29.90 -0.95 8.92
C LEU A 336 -28.96 -1.05 10.13
N GLY A 337 -29.56 -0.85 11.30
CA GLY A 337 -28.89 -0.91 12.57
C GLY A 337 -28.39 -2.31 12.86
N SER A 338 -27.13 -2.39 13.24
CA SER A 338 -26.61 -3.46 14.08
C SER A 338 -25.72 -2.86 15.15
N GLY A 339 -26.26 -2.87 16.37
CA GLY A 339 -25.54 -2.49 17.56
C GLY A 339 -24.28 -3.33 17.73
N GLN A 340 -23.13 -2.70 17.70
CA GLN A 340 -21.91 -3.25 18.25
C GLN A 340 -21.48 -2.40 19.44
N LYS A 341 -21.59 -3.03 20.61
CA LYS A 341 -21.07 -2.52 21.88
C LYS A 341 -19.56 -2.30 21.77
N GLN A 342 -19.13 -1.07 22.08
CA GLN A 342 -17.72 -0.78 22.34
C GLN A 342 -17.18 -1.68 23.47
N PRO A 343 -15.99 -2.26 23.35
CA PRO A 343 -15.35 -2.90 24.49
C PRO A 343 -14.91 -1.82 25.48
N ARG A 344 -15.35 -1.97 26.73
CA ARG A 344 -14.92 -1.15 27.88
C ARG A 344 -13.41 -1.34 28.10
N ARG A 345 -12.73 -0.22 28.31
CA ARG A 345 -11.36 -0.21 28.86
C ARG A 345 -11.38 -0.81 30.26
N HIS A 346 -10.52 -1.76 30.50
CA HIS A 346 -9.96 -2.11 31.78
C HIS A 346 -8.44 -2.07 31.69
#